data_7e449b5707a44cb5e244fab861e3bfda
#
_entry.id   7e449b5707a44cb5e244fab861e3bfda
#
_cell.length_a   1.000
_cell.length_b   1.000
_cell.length_c   1.000
_cell.angle_alpha   90.00
_cell.angle_beta   90.00
_cell.angle_gamma   90.00
#
_symmetry.space_group_name_H-M   'P 1'
#
loop_
_entity.id
_entity.type
_entity.pdbx_description
1 polymer ?
#
loop_
_entity_poly.entity_id
_entity_poly.type
_entity_poly.pdbx_seq_one_letter_code
_entity_poly.pdbx_strand_id
1 'polypeptide(L)'
;MTTRIAVISLLAALVLPSAVAQADNPRLVAVVGTNEAFVISLRDANGNLVTKLDPGTYDIAVSDRGVSHNFHLTGPGVEQSTPIGDKVETTWTVTFSDGRYTYVCDAHASQMRGYFLAGNVPPSTAAAAVGPKKTISLKPKPTLPGPATIAVNDRSKTDNFHLSGPGVNKKTGVKTRGKATWNVTLAPGTYTYRSDKTKKLRGSFTVRFPA
;
A
#
# COMPACT_ATOMS: atom_id res chain seq x y z
N MET A 1 -11.00 -87.27 -21.76
CA MET A 1 -11.27 -86.28 -20.69
C MET A 1 -10.14 -85.25 -20.77
N THR A 2 -10.36 -84.13 -21.45
CA THR A 2 -9.32 -83.14 -21.65
C THR A 2 -9.63 -81.92 -20.78
N THR A 3 -8.86 -81.69 -19.73
CA THR A 3 -8.99 -80.62 -18.78
C THR A 3 -8.35 -79.36 -19.40
N ARG A 4 -9.16 -78.30 -19.60
CA ARG A 4 -8.69 -76.97 -20.05
C ARG A 4 -8.36 -76.15 -18.80
N ILE A 5 -7.08 -75.73 -18.66
CA ILE A 5 -6.64 -74.81 -17.63
C ILE A 5 -6.84 -73.36 -18.19
N ALA A 6 -7.67 -72.58 -17.52
CA ALA A 6 -7.85 -71.17 -17.82
C ALA A 6 -6.80 -70.34 -17.05
N VAL A 7 -5.95 -69.66 -17.80
CA VAL A 7 -4.98 -68.69 -17.21
C VAL A 7 -5.69 -67.33 -17.10
N ILE A 8 -5.90 -66.86 -15.87
CA ILE A 8 -6.45 -65.54 -15.59
C ILE A 8 -5.26 -64.58 -15.45
N SER A 9 -5.07 -63.72 -16.45
CA SER A 9 -4.07 -62.64 -16.38
C SER A 9 -4.61 -61.47 -15.59
N LEU A 10 -4.03 -61.25 -14.42
CA LEU A 10 -4.32 -60.09 -13.55
C LEU A 10 -3.56 -58.86 -14.06
N LEU A 11 -4.26 -57.90 -14.69
CA LEU A 11 -3.68 -56.64 -15.11
C LEU A 11 -3.64 -55.70 -13.87
N ALA A 12 -2.48 -55.50 -13.28
CA ALA A 12 -2.26 -54.52 -12.25
C ALA A 12 -2.16 -53.12 -12.89
N ALA A 13 -3.17 -52.27 -12.68
CA ALA A 13 -3.14 -50.88 -13.11
C ALA A 13 -2.18 -50.09 -12.17
N LEU A 14 -1.06 -49.63 -12.71
CA LEU A 14 -0.12 -48.78 -12.05
C LEU A 14 -0.71 -47.35 -11.97
N VAL A 15 -1.26 -46.95 -10.81
CA VAL A 15 -1.70 -45.56 -10.56
C VAL A 15 -0.45 -44.75 -10.23
N LEU A 16 0.04 -43.97 -11.19
CA LEU A 16 1.09 -42.99 -10.96
C LEU A 16 0.48 -41.79 -10.21
N PRO A 17 1.08 -41.35 -9.08
CA PRO A 17 0.63 -40.12 -8.43
C PRO A 17 0.86 -38.94 -9.38
N SER A 18 -0.23 -38.20 -9.69
CA SER A 18 -0.11 -36.94 -10.41
C SER A 18 0.62 -35.94 -9.50
N ALA A 19 1.84 -35.57 -9.86
CA ALA A 19 2.54 -34.48 -9.22
C ALA A 19 1.72 -33.19 -9.47
N VAL A 20 1.11 -32.63 -8.43
CA VAL A 20 0.53 -31.30 -8.49
C VAL A 20 1.69 -30.33 -8.64
N ALA A 21 1.81 -29.71 -9.81
CA ALA A 21 2.76 -28.62 -10.01
C ALA A 21 2.41 -27.49 -9.01
N GLN A 22 3.31 -27.25 -8.07
CA GLN A 22 3.18 -26.11 -7.17
C GLN A 22 3.39 -24.86 -8.04
N ALA A 23 2.41 -23.97 -8.06
CA ALA A 23 2.54 -22.71 -8.77
C ALA A 23 3.65 -21.88 -8.09
N ASP A 24 4.58 -21.36 -8.90
CA ASP A 24 5.61 -20.45 -8.40
C ASP A 24 4.97 -19.20 -7.77
N ASN A 25 5.56 -18.72 -6.68
CA ASN A 25 5.11 -17.49 -6.05
C ASN A 25 5.22 -16.31 -7.04
N PRO A 26 4.27 -15.38 -7.05
CA PRO A 26 4.40 -14.14 -7.82
C PRO A 26 5.69 -13.42 -7.46
N ARG A 27 6.42 -12.97 -8.50
CA ARG A 27 7.73 -12.33 -8.34
C ARG A 27 7.62 -10.82 -8.18
N LEU A 28 8.37 -10.28 -7.22
CA LEU A 28 8.64 -8.86 -7.05
C LEU A 28 10.14 -8.60 -7.22
N VAL A 29 10.48 -7.35 -7.53
CA VAL A 29 11.87 -6.89 -7.69
C VAL A 29 12.07 -5.65 -6.81
N ALA A 30 12.96 -5.77 -5.84
CA ALA A 30 13.40 -4.69 -4.98
C ALA A 30 14.79 -4.22 -5.43
N VAL A 31 14.96 -2.92 -5.62
CA VAL A 31 16.26 -2.32 -6.01
C VAL A 31 16.55 -1.13 -5.11
N VAL A 32 17.79 -1.04 -4.62
CA VAL A 32 18.26 0.09 -3.83
C VAL A 32 19.70 0.46 -4.21
N GLY A 33 20.03 1.75 -4.14
CA GLY A 33 21.40 2.26 -4.19
C GLY A 33 22.15 2.06 -5.52
N THR A 34 21.46 1.94 -6.65
CA THR A 34 22.13 1.79 -7.95
C THR A 34 23.10 2.96 -8.20
N ASN A 35 24.41 2.64 -8.39
CA ASN A 35 25.50 3.61 -8.50
C ASN A 35 25.57 4.59 -7.32
N GLU A 36 25.31 4.12 -6.10
CA GLU A 36 25.22 4.92 -4.86
C GLU A 36 24.19 6.06 -4.92
N ALA A 37 23.26 6.03 -5.88
CA ALA A 37 22.21 7.02 -5.99
C ALA A 37 21.12 6.80 -4.94
N PHE A 38 20.47 7.88 -4.53
CA PHE A 38 19.34 7.87 -3.58
C PHE A 38 18.05 7.34 -4.23
N VAL A 39 18.11 6.11 -4.68
CA VAL A 39 16.98 5.42 -5.33
C VAL A 39 16.63 4.15 -4.59
N ILE A 40 15.33 3.94 -4.38
CA ILE A 40 14.76 2.72 -3.81
C ILE A 40 13.43 2.43 -4.49
N SER A 41 13.17 1.18 -4.82
CA SER A 41 11.90 0.79 -5.44
C SER A 41 11.54 -0.66 -5.18
N LEU A 42 10.24 -0.96 -5.17
CA LEU A 42 9.67 -2.29 -5.25
C LEU A 42 8.75 -2.33 -6.48
N ARG A 43 8.99 -3.29 -7.37
CA ARG A 43 8.28 -3.42 -8.64
C ARG A 43 7.71 -4.82 -8.83
N ASP A 44 6.64 -4.93 -9.61
CA ASP A 44 6.12 -6.21 -10.07
C ASP A 44 6.99 -6.79 -11.22
N ALA A 45 6.66 -8.01 -11.66
CA ALA A 45 7.36 -8.68 -12.74
C ALA A 45 7.28 -7.92 -14.09
N ASN A 46 6.32 -7.03 -14.27
CA ASN A 46 6.15 -6.18 -15.45
C ASN A 46 6.90 -4.85 -15.34
N GLY A 47 7.60 -4.61 -14.22
CA GLY A 47 8.34 -3.38 -13.96
C GLY A 47 7.50 -2.21 -13.42
N ASN A 48 6.21 -2.43 -13.11
CA ASN A 48 5.36 -1.39 -12.52
C ASN A 48 5.68 -1.23 -11.03
N LEU A 49 5.62 0.01 -10.54
CA LEU A 49 5.78 0.27 -9.11
C LEU A 49 4.65 -0.40 -8.32
N VAL A 50 5.01 -1.16 -7.30
CA VAL A 50 4.04 -1.80 -6.41
C VAL A 50 3.40 -0.75 -5.50
N THR A 51 2.08 -0.57 -5.64
CA THR A 51 1.26 0.29 -4.78
C THR A 51 0.18 -0.48 -4.05
N LYS A 52 -0.19 -1.66 -4.59
CA LYS A 52 -1.14 -2.58 -3.99
C LYS A 52 -0.79 -4.01 -4.40
N LEU A 53 -0.98 -4.95 -3.46
CA LEU A 53 -0.86 -6.39 -3.66
C LEU A 53 -2.10 -7.10 -3.11
N ASP A 54 -2.38 -8.29 -3.63
CA ASP A 54 -3.27 -9.23 -2.96
C ASP A 54 -2.52 -9.91 -1.80
N PRO A 55 -3.20 -10.35 -0.73
CA PRO A 55 -2.58 -11.16 0.31
C PRO A 55 -2.05 -12.46 -0.26
N GLY A 56 -0.91 -12.92 0.22
CA GLY A 56 -0.29 -14.15 -0.27
C GLY A 56 1.22 -14.15 -0.13
N THR A 57 1.85 -15.23 -0.59
CA THR A 57 3.29 -15.39 -0.57
C THR A 57 3.90 -14.93 -1.90
N TYR A 58 4.98 -14.18 -1.81
CA TYR A 58 5.70 -13.58 -2.94
C TYR A 58 7.19 -13.87 -2.80
N ASP A 59 7.87 -14.05 -3.93
CA ASP A 59 9.33 -14.09 -4.00
C ASP A 59 9.85 -12.72 -4.44
N ILE A 60 10.63 -12.08 -3.57
CA ILE A 60 11.20 -10.75 -3.77
C ILE A 60 12.67 -10.90 -4.13
N ALA A 61 13.03 -10.67 -5.40
CA ALA A 61 14.43 -10.54 -5.79
C ALA A 61 14.94 -9.18 -5.30
N VAL A 62 15.82 -9.19 -4.32
CA VAL A 62 16.40 -7.98 -3.71
C VAL A 62 17.78 -7.74 -4.28
N SER A 63 17.97 -6.58 -4.88
CA SER A 63 19.23 -6.11 -5.47
C SER A 63 19.65 -4.83 -4.74
N ASP A 64 20.46 -5.00 -3.72
CA ASP A 64 21.13 -3.92 -3.01
C ASP A 64 22.48 -3.64 -3.66
N ARG A 65 22.58 -2.49 -4.32
CA ARG A 65 23.69 -2.10 -5.19
C ARG A 65 24.57 -1.01 -4.61
N GLY A 66 24.29 -0.58 -3.37
CA GLY A 66 25.02 0.49 -2.73
C GLY A 66 25.55 0.13 -1.36
N VAL A 67 26.81 0.36 -1.09
CA VAL A 67 27.41 0.11 0.24
C VAL A 67 26.90 1.08 1.31
N SER A 68 26.41 2.26 0.90
CA SER A 68 25.84 3.27 1.81
C SER A 68 24.34 3.09 2.05
N HIS A 69 23.73 2.06 1.48
CA HIS A 69 22.29 1.86 1.45
C HIS A 69 21.90 0.49 2.01
N ASN A 70 20.62 0.31 2.28
CA ASN A 70 19.99 -0.98 2.51
C ASN A 70 18.55 -0.97 1.99
N PHE A 71 17.99 -2.15 1.78
CA PHE A 71 16.57 -2.33 1.52
C PHE A 71 15.95 -2.95 2.77
N HIS A 72 15.14 -2.17 3.49
CA HIS A 72 14.48 -2.60 4.71
C HIS A 72 12.96 -2.60 4.49
N LEU A 73 12.32 -3.77 4.54
CA LEU A 73 10.89 -3.99 4.32
C LEU A 73 10.21 -4.32 5.64
N THR A 74 9.23 -3.51 6.03
CA THR A 74 8.48 -3.65 7.28
C THR A 74 6.98 -3.65 7.06
N GLY A 75 6.23 -4.27 7.97
CA GLY A 75 4.78 -4.28 8.01
C GLY A 75 4.22 -5.46 8.77
N PRO A 76 2.91 -5.72 8.74
CA PRO A 76 2.30 -6.81 9.49
C PRO A 76 2.95 -8.17 9.22
N GLY A 77 3.68 -8.70 10.23
CA GLY A 77 4.38 -9.98 10.16
C GLY A 77 5.62 -10.01 9.27
N VAL A 78 6.11 -8.85 8.82
CA VAL A 78 7.29 -8.74 7.94
C VAL A 78 8.29 -7.77 8.54
N GLU A 79 9.54 -8.26 8.64
CA GLU A 79 10.72 -7.50 9.07
C GLU A 79 11.92 -8.11 8.36
N GLN A 80 12.35 -7.53 7.23
CA GLN A 80 13.44 -8.05 6.40
C GLN A 80 14.34 -6.89 5.97
N SER A 81 15.66 -7.03 6.11
CA SER A 81 16.60 -6.01 5.67
C SER A 81 17.88 -6.59 5.09
N THR A 82 18.47 -5.87 4.12
CA THR A 82 19.87 -6.06 3.74
C THR A 82 20.77 -5.27 4.70
N PRO A 83 22.05 -5.65 4.90
CA PRO A 83 22.96 -4.88 5.71
C PRO A 83 23.37 -3.56 5.03
N ILE A 84 23.70 -2.54 5.82
CA ILE A 84 24.45 -1.37 5.33
C ILE A 84 25.95 -1.76 5.34
N GLY A 85 26.68 -1.40 4.30
CA GLY A 85 28.11 -1.71 4.16
C GLY A 85 28.42 -2.70 3.07
N ASP A 86 27.44 -3.51 2.64
CA ASP A 86 27.61 -4.55 1.65
C ASP A 86 26.63 -4.39 0.47
N LYS A 87 27.04 -4.89 -0.69
CA LYS A 87 26.14 -5.09 -1.83
C LYS A 87 25.59 -6.50 -1.78
N VAL A 88 24.26 -6.65 -1.87
CA VAL A 88 23.60 -7.93 -1.69
C VAL A 88 22.63 -8.21 -2.85
N GLU A 89 22.77 -9.41 -3.43
CA GLU A 89 21.76 -9.98 -4.33
C GLU A 89 21.17 -11.22 -3.62
N THR A 90 19.89 -11.18 -3.31
CA THR A 90 19.20 -12.26 -2.60
C THR A 90 17.74 -12.38 -3.01
N THR A 91 17.08 -13.45 -2.61
CA THR A 91 15.65 -13.61 -2.77
C THR A 91 15.02 -13.88 -1.42
N TRP A 92 13.99 -13.10 -1.09
CA TRP A 92 13.17 -13.29 0.09
C TRP A 92 11.83 -13.89 -0.29
N THR A 93 11.42 -14.96 0.36
CA THR A 93 10.04 -15.45 0.29
C THR A 93 9.26 -14.83 1.44
N VAL A 94 8.29 -13.96 1.12
CA VAL A 94 7.54 -13.14 2.09
C VAL A 94 6.05 -13.37 1.93
N THR A 95 5.34 -13.59 3.04
CA THR A 95 3.88 -13.66 3.04
C THR A 95 3.29 -12.35 3.52
N PHE A 96 2.51 -11.69 2.66
CA PHE A 96 1.78 -10.47 2.99
C PHE A 96 0.36 -10.80 3.44
N SER A 97 -0.04 -10.23 4.56
CA SER A 97 -1.43 -10.17 5.05
C SER A 97 -2.03 -8.79 4.77
N ASP A 98 -3.31 -8.61 5.11
CA ASP A 98 -3.97 -7.31 5.02
C ASP A 98 -3.21 -6.24 5.83
N GLY A 99 -2.81 -5.15 5.18
CA GLY A 99 -2.10 -4.10 5.88
C GLY A 99 -1.34 -3.09 5.03
N ARG A 100 -0.58 -2.27 5.72
CA ARG A 100 0.32 -1.27 5.13
C ARG A 100 1.76 -1.73 5.33
N TYR A 101 2.52 -1.69 4.26
CA TYR A 101 3.93 -2.07 4.25
C TYR A 101 4.78 -0.91 3.79
N THR A 102 5.95 -0.78 4.37
CA THR A 102 6.94 0.26 4.03
C THR A 102 8.25 -0.41 3.64
N TYR A 103 8.90 0.14 2.64
CA TYR A 103 10.29 -0.14 2.35
C TYR A 103 11.11 1.15 2.42
N VAL A 104 12.30 1.07 3.01
CA VAL A 104 13.11 2.24 3.34
C VAL A 104 14.59 1.87 3.28
N CYS A 105 15.44 2.87 3.03
CA CYS A 105 16.86 2.79 3.37
C CYS A 105 17.05 3.47 4.72
N ASP A 106 17.52 2.74 5.73
CA ASP A 106 17.60 3.23 7.11
C ASP A 106 18.52 4.46 7.23
N ALA A 107 19.65 4.45 6.51
CA ALA A 107 20.57 5.60 6.49
C ALA A 107 19.97 6.85 5.84
N HIS A 108 18.98 6.69 4.95
CA HIS A 108 18.43 7.78 4.13
C HIS A 108 16.90 7.82 4.16
N ALA A 109 16.30 7.50 5.29
CA ALA A 109 14.85 7.33 5.46
C ALA A 109 13.99 8.56 5.08
N SER A 110 14.56 9.75 5.03
CA SER A 110 13.86 10.96 4.59
C SER A 110 13.65 11.03 3.07
N GLN A 111 14.50 10.37 2.28
CA GLN A 111 14.55 10.45 0.80
C GLN A 111 14.25 9.11 0.12
N MET A 112 14.73 8.01 0.71
CA MET A 112 14.68 6.67 0.12
C MET A 112 13.64 5.82 0.87
N ARG A 113 12.39 5.93 0.48
CA ARG A 113 11.30 5.14 1.05
C ARG A 113 10.11 5.08 0.12
N GLY A 114 9.34 4.01 0.27
CA GLY A 114 8.06 3.84 -0.37
C GLY A 114 7.10 3.05 0.51
N TYR A 115 5.88 2.88 0.05
CA TYR A 115 4.87 2.08 0.73
C TYR A 115 3.96 1.41 -0.28
N PHE A 116 3.32 0.34 0.14
CA PHE A 116 2.22 -0.28 -0.57
C PHE A 116 1.17 -0.81 0.41
N LEU A 117 0.02 -1.15 -0.13
CA LEU A 117 -1.08 -1.77 0.62
C LEU A 117 -1.18 -3.22 0.20
N ALA A 118 -1.38 -4.14 1.13
CA ALA A 118 -1.77 -5.51 0.82
C ALA A 118 -3.22 -5.74 1.29
N GLY A 119 -3.97 -6.44 0.44
CA GLY A 119 -5.33 -6.88 0.74
C GLY A 119 -6.32 -5.77 1.07
N ASN A 120 -7.16 -6.04 2.07
CA ASN A 120 -8.22 -5.14 2.50
C ASN A 120 -7.74 -4.24 3.65
N VAL A 121 -7.40 -2.99 3.31
CA VAL A 121 -7.02 -1.98 4.31
C VAL A 121 -8.24 -1.12 4.62
N PRO A 122 -8.79 -1.18 5.85
CA PRO A 122 -9.94 -0.38 6.24
C PRO A 122 -9.70 1.12 6.03
N PRO A 123 -10.70 1.88 5.53
CA PRO A 123 -10.57 3.31 5.33
C PRO A 123 -10.43 4.06 6.66
N SER A 124 -9.53 5.03 6.70
CA SER A 124 -9.53 6.03 7.76
C SER A 124 -10.80 6.85 7.68
N THR A 125 -11.48 7.11 8.81
CA THR A 125 -12.70 7.89 8.84
C THR A 125 -12.46 9.28 9.44
N ALA A 126 -13.09 10.31 8.85
CA ALA A 126 -13.04 11.67 9.38
C ALA A 126 -14.38 12.39 9.17
N ALA A 127 -14.75 13.24 10.12
CA ALA A 127 -15.85 14.16 10.01
C ALA A 127 -15.32 15.56 9.71
N ALA A 128 -15.77 16.15 8.60
CA ALA A 128 -15.44 17.50 8.21
C ALA A 128 -16.67 18.39 8.34
N ALA A 129 -16.50 19.61 8.81
CA ALA A 129 -17.57 20.56 8.90
C ALA A 129 -17.11 21.97 8.53
N VAL A 130 -17.97 22.70 7.83
CA VAL A 130 -17.92 24.15 7.76
C VAL A 130 -19.27 24.67 8.24
N GLY A 131 -19.24 25.57 9.20
CA GLY A 131 -20.45 25.90 9.94
C GLY A 131 -20.81 27.37 9.95
N PRO A 132 -22.00 27.70 10.50
CA PRO A 132 -22.32 29.06 10.86
C PRO A 132 -21.27 29.58 11.84
N LYS A 133 -21.15 30.89 12.01
CA LYS A 133 -20.18 31.53 12.89
C LYS A 133 -18.72 31.37 12.46
N LYS A 134 -18.47 31.19 11.15
CA LYS A 134 -17.12 31.12 10.58
C LYS A 134 -16.24 30.07 11.27
N THR A 135 -16.71 28.82 11.31
CA THR A 135 -15.97 27.67 11.83
C THR A 135 -15.65 26.67 10.72
N ILE A 136 -14.49 26.02 10.80
CA ILE A 136 -14.11 24.93 9.94
C ILE A 136 -13.36 23.88 10.76
N SER A 137 -13.62 22.59 10.50
CA SER A 137 -12.97 21.51 11.23
C SER A 137 -12.87 20.22 10.40
N LEU A 138 -11.90 19.38 10.73
CA LEU A 138 -11.78 18.00 10.27
C LEU A 138 -11.22 17.18 11.42
N LYS A 139 -11.97 16.15 11.88
CA LYS A 139 -11.60 15.30 13.03
C LYS A 139 -12.18 13.88 12.88
N PRO A 140 -11.46 12.80 13.29
CA PRO A 140 -10.03 12.84 13.54
C PRO A 140 -9.26 13.19 12.26
N LYS A 141 -8.03 13.64 12.39
CA LYS A 141 -7.15 13.88 11.24
C LYS A 141 -6.53 12.55 10.81
N PRO A 142 -6.71 12.11 9.55
CA PRO A 142 -6.01 10.93 9.04
C PRO A 142 -4.49 11.10 9.12
N THR A 143 -3.78 10.06 9.55
CA THR A 143 -2.31 10.11 9.71
C THR A 143 -1.58 9.11 8.83
N LEU A 144 -2.28 8.10 8.28
CA LEU A 144 -1.72 7.03 7.47
C LEU A 144 -2.23 7.09 6.03
N PRO A 145 -1.43 6.67 5.04
CA PRO A 145 -1.84 6.62 3.65
C PRO A 145 -2.82 5.48 3.39
N GLY A 146 -3.55 5.60 2.29
CA GLY A 146 -4.53 4.61 1.84
C GLY A 146 -5.95 5.15 1.78
N PRO A 147 -6.97 4.27 1.76
CA PRO A 147 -8.35 4.68 1.65
C PRO A 147 -8.80 5.51 2.85
N ALA A 148 -9.62 6.53 2.58
CA ALA A 148 -10.23 7.37 3.60
C ALA A 148 -11.64 7.76 3.21
N THR A 149 -12.55 7.76 4.19
CA THR A 149 -13.94 8.22 4.06
C THR A 149 -14.12 9.50 4.89
N ILE A 150 -14.44 10.60 4.23
CA ILE A 150 -14.62 11.91 4.86
C ILE A 150 -16.08 12.30 4.76
N ALA A 151 -16.77 12.30 5.89
CA ALA A 151 -18.16 12.78 5.99
C ALA A 151 -18.16 14.31 6.16
N VAL A 152 -18.59 15.01 5.13
CA VAL A 152 -18.60 16.49 5.10
C VAL A 152 -20.01 17.01 5.44
N ASN A 153 -20.10 17.92 6.41
CA ASN A 153 -21.32 18.63 6.77
C ASN A 153 -21.13 20.15 6.56
N ASP A 154 -21.59 20.62 5.41
CA ASP A 154 -21.56 22.04 5.08
C ASP A 154 -22.87 22.71 5.55
N ARG A 155 -22.77 23.58 6.56
CA ARG A 155 -23.87 24.33 7.14
C ARG A 155 -23.77 25.84 6.86
N SER A 156 -22.78 26.25 6.06
CA SER A 156 -22.51 27.65 5.76
C SER A 156 -23.29 28.10 4.51
N LYS A 157 -23.74 29.35 4.49
CA LYS A 157 -24.27 29.99 3.28
C LYS A 157 -23.23 30.85 2.56
N THR A 158 -22.06 31.03 3.16
CA THR A 158 -21.05 31.99 2.70
C THR A 158 -19.67 31.36 2.53
N ASP A 159 -19.46 30.18 3.10
CA ASP A 159 -18.19 29.48 3.08
C ASP A 159 -18.37 28.06 2.55
N ASN A 160 -17.32 27.42 2.14
CA ASN A 160 -17.32 26.03 1.70
C ASN A 160 -16.25 25.24 2.42
N PHE A 161 -16.32 23.93 2.34
CA PHE A 161 -15.24 23.03 2.76
C PHE A 161 -14.47 22.58 1.54
N HIS A 162 -13.19 22.94 1.45
CA HIS A 162 -12.28 22.58 0.37
C HIS A 162 -11.08 21.83 0.94
N LEU A 163 -10.95 20.54 0.62
CA LEU A 163 -9.82 19.69 0.95
C LEU A 163 -8.90 19.56 -0.26
N SER A 164 -7.63 19.87 -0.08
CA SER A 164 -6.60 19.76 -1.11
C SER A 164 -5.29 19.20 -0.56
N GLY A 165 -4.58 18.42 -1.38
CA GLY A 165 -3.31 17.78 -1.05
C GLY A 165 -2.93 16.74 -2.10
N PRO A 166 -1.90 15.91 -1.87
CA PRO A 166 -1.46 14.92 -2.84
C PRO A 166 -2.63 14.03 -3.33
N GLY A 167 -2.93 14.11 -4.65
CA GLY A 167 -3.99 13.33 -5.28
C GLY A 167 -5.42 13.69 -4.90
N VAL A 168 -5.64 14.70 -4.04
CA VAL A 168 -6.98 15.08 -3.57
C VAL A 168 -7.26 16.57 -3.80
N ASN A 169 -8.41 16.85 -4.44
CA ASN A 169 -8.96 18.18 -4.60
C ASN A 169 -10.50 18.09 -4.60
N LYS A 170 -11.12 18.17 -3.43
CA LYS A 170 -12.56 18.02 -3.22
C LYS A 170 -13.12 19.24 -2.51
N LYS A 171 -14.27 19.74 -2.97
CA LYS A 171 -14.90 20.91 -2.34
C LYS A 171 -16.43 20.86 -2.39
N THR A 172 -17.06 21.49 -1.40
CA THR A 172 -18.48 21.86 -1.44
C THR A 172 -18.66 23.22 -2.11
N GLY A 173 -19.88 23.58 -2.47
CA GLY A 173 -20.18 24.89 -3.06
C GLY A 173 -20.22 26.01 -2.00
N VAL A 174 -19.75 27.19 -2.32
CA VAL A 174 -19.74 28.36 -1.40
C VAL A 174 -21.12 28.76 -0.91
N LYS A 175 -22.18 28.54 -1.73
CA LYS A 175 -23.55 28.89 -1.39
C LYS A 175 -24.45 27.70 -1.10
N THR A 176 -23.86 26.48 -1.14
CA THR A 176 -24.60 25.23 -1.06
C THR A 176 -24.40 24.58 0.30
N ARG A 177 -25.46 24.42 1.06
CA ARG A 177 -25.48 23.64 2.30
C ARG A 177 -25.77 22.18 1.99
N GLY A 178 -25.26 21.29 2.79
CA GLY A 178 -25.59 19.87 2.65
C GLY A 178 -24.59 18.95 3.31
N LYS A 179 -24.86 17.67 3.16
CA LYS A 179 -23.96 16.60 3.57
C LYS A 179 -23.41 15.93 2.34
N ALA A 180 -22.13 15.55 2.38
CA ALA A 180 -21.47 14.77 1.33
C ALA A 180 -20.55 13.75 1.98
N THR A 181 -20.37 12.61 1.32
CA THR A 181 -19.35 11.62 1.72
C THR A 181 -18.32 11.53 0.60
N TRP A 182 -17.08 11.74 0.95
CA TRP A 182 -15.96 11.65 0.02
C TRP A 182 -15.12 10.42 0.32
N ASN A 183 -15.08 9.48 -0.62
CA ASN A 183 -14.12 8.38 -0.61
C ASN A 183 -12.92 8.84 -1.41
N VAL A 184 -11.75 8.86 -0.78
CA VAL A 184 -10.48 9.32 -1.36
C VAL A 184 -9.36 8.36 -0.97
N THR A 185 -8.29 8.36 -1.75
CA THR A 185 -7.04 7.70 -1.38
C THR A 185 -6.05 8.78 -0.96
N LEU A 186 -5.54 8.68 0.26
CA LEU A 186 -4.57 9.61 0.81
C LEU A 186 -3.17 9.07 0.56
N ALA A 187 -2.31 9.86 -0.08
CA ALA A 187 -0.87 9.62 -0.18
C ALA A 187 -0.12 10.35 0.95
N PRO A 188 1.11 9.96 1.28
CA PRO A 188 1.94 10.74 2.20
C PRO A 188 2.10 12.19 1.76
N GLY A 189 2.02 13.12 2.70
CA GLY A 189 2.13 14.55 2.45
C GLY A 189 1.19 15.39 3.28
N THR A 190 1.23 16.69 3.06
CA THR A 190 0.41 17.66 3.79
C THR A 190 -0.87 17.96 3.02
N TYR A 191 -1.98 17.88 3.74
CA TYR A 191 -3.32 18.24 3.28
C TYR A 191 -3.78 19.51 3.96
N THR A 192 -4.42 20.38 3.21
CA THR A 192 -5.05 21.61 3.71
C THR A 192 -6.54 21.52 3.51
N TYR A 193 -7.31 21.88 4.53
CA TYR A 193 -8.74 22.13 4.39
C TYR A 193 -9.02 23.60 4.70
N ARG A 194 -9.83 24.25 3.86
CA ARG A 194 -10.09 25.69 3.96
C ARG A 194 -11.45 26.08 3.41
N SER A 195 -11.86 27.32 3.65
CA SER A 195 -12.87 28.00 2.86
C SER A 195 -12.22 28.76 1.70
N ASP A 196 -12.78 28.65 0.50
CA ASP A 196 -12.33 29.43 -0.65
C ASP A 196 -12.71 30.92 -0.52
N LYS A 197 -13.75 31.24 0.29
CA LYS A 197 -14.20 32.61 0.52
C LYS A 197 -13.50 33.30 1.69
N THR A 198 -13.47 32.65 2.85
CA THR A 198 -12.90 33.22 4.08
C THR A 198 -11.51 32.65 4.35
N LYS A 199 -10.45 33.34 3.93
CA LYS A 199 -9.05 32.88 4.00
C LYS A 199 -8.59 32.42 5.40
N LYS A 200 -9.16 33.01 6.48
CA LYS A 200 -8.83 32.64 7.87
C LYS A 200 -9.40 31.28 8.29
N LEU A 201 -10.43 30.77 7.60
CA LEU A 201 -11.00 29.45 7.85
C LEU A 201 -10.14 28.39 7.16
N ARG A 202 -9.17 27.86 7.85
CA ARG A 202 -8.26 26.85 7.34
C ARG A 202 -7.67 25.99 8.45
N GLY A 203 -7.21 24.80 8.08
CA GLY A 203 -6.41 23.92 8.90
C GLY A 203 -5.66 22.95 8.02
N SER A 204 -4.80 22.15 8.63
CA SER A 204 -4.02 21.15 7.91
C SER A 204 -3.84 19.87 8.73
N PHE A 205 -3.43 18.81 8.05
CA PHE A 205 -2.95 17.58 8.63
C PHE A 205 -1.89 16.97 7.72
N THR A 206 -1.08 16.08 8.28
CA THR A 206 -0.03 15.39 7.53
C THR A 206 -0.29 13.89 7.60
N VAL A 207 -0.32 13.27 6.43
CA VAL A 207 -0.29 11.82 6.24
C VAL A 207 1.17 11.42 6.15
N ARG A 208 1.59 10.48 6.99
CA ARG A 208 2.98 10.01 7.07
C ARG A 208 3.09 8.63 6.43
N PHE A 209 4.30 8.24 6.06
CA PHE A 209 4.56 6.84 5.74
C PHE A 209 4.22 5.97 6.95
N PRO A 210 3.76 4.72 6.75
CA PRO A 210 3.64 3.76 7.84
C PRO A 210 4.99 3.60 8.55
N ALA A 211 4.93 3.35 9.86
CA ALA A 211 6.12 3.01 10.65
C ALA A 211 6.44 1.54 10.46
#